data_ee6a9d43fd80d99f6aebc6f2957d2470
#
_entry.id   ee6a9d43fd80d99f6aebc6f2957d2470
#
_cell.length_a   1.000
_cell.length_b   1.000
_cell.length_c   1.000
_cell.angle_alpha   90.00
_cell.angle_beta   90.00
_cell.angle_gamma   90.00
#
_symmetry.space_group_name_H-M   'P 1'
#
loop_
_entity.id
_entity.type
_entity.pdbx_description
1 polymer ?
#
loop_
_entity_poly.entity_id
_entity_poly.type
_entity_poly.pdbx_seq_one_letter_code
_entity_poly.pdbx_strand_id
1 'polypeptide(L)'
;DLAERQSLIDLLRSICAELPKWADPQSGVWYQVLDQPGREGNYLEATCSAMFSYTFLKGIRMGYLDKDLLPYAKKVYEDVVKEFISTDEQGRISLEKCCSVGGLGGSSKRMGDFAYYLSEPIRPNDSKGVGPFIWASLEMERLK
;
A
#
# COMPACT_ATOMS: atom_id res chain seq x y z
N ASP A 1 9.46 -5.15 26.40
CA ASP A 1 9.59 -3.85 25.73
C ASP A 1 10.95 -3.74 25.05
N LEU A 2 10.97 -3.45 23.75
CA LEU A 2 12.19 -3.17 23.02
C LEU A 2 12.70 -1.78 23.41
N ALA A 3 14.01 -1.64 23.70
CA ALA A 3 14.61 -0.35 24.04
C ALA A 3 14.40 0.71 22.93
N GLU A 4 14.37 0.26 21.68
CA GLU A 4 14.20 1.09 20.48
C GLU A 4 12.73 1.32 20.10
N ARG A 5 11.76 0.82 20.87
CA ARG A 5 10.33 0.91 20.52
C ARG A 5 9.87 2.32 20.15
N GLN A 6 10.32 3.32 20.93
CA GLN A 6 9.94 4.71 20.65
C GLN A 6 10.51 5.20 19.32
N SER A 7 11.77 4.89 19.04
CA SER A 7 12.41 5.24 17.76
C SER A 7 11.69 4.63 16.54
N LEU A 8 11.19 3.39 16.66
CA LEU A 8 10.40 2.75 15.62
C LEU A 8 9.03 3.43 15.44
N ILE A 9 8.39 3.85 16.53
CA ILE A 9 7.13 4.61 16.44
C ILE A 9 7.37 5.98 15.80
N ASP A 10 8.45 6.66 16.13
CA ASP A 10 8.78 7.95 15.53
C ASP A 10 9.11 7.83 14.05
N LEU A 11 9.80 6.77 13.64
CA LEU A 11 10.02 6.45 12.23
C LEU A 11 8.69 6.16 11.51
N LEU A 12 7.81 5.37 12.11
CA LEU A 12 6.46 5.11 11.56
C LEU A 12 5.69 6.41 11.36
N ARG A 13 5.69 7.31 12.34
CA ARG A 13 5.04 8.62 12.26
C ARG A 13 5.59 9.47 11.13
N SER A 14 6.91 9.52 10.97
CA SER A 14 7.54 10.28 9.90
C SER A 14 7.16 9.74 8.52
N ILE A 15 7.14 8.43 8.32
CA ILE A 15 6.70 7.80 7.07
C ILE A 15 5.22 8.13 6.80
N CYS A 16 4.34 7.95 7.78
CA CYS A 16 2.91 8.22 7.62
C CYS A 16 2.59 9.69 7.40
N ALA A 17 3.44 10.62 7.83
CA ALA A 17 3.29 12.05 7.53
C ALA A 17 3.66 12.40 6.08
N GLU A 18 4.56 11.62 5.46
CA GLU A 18 5.00 11.84 4.08
C GLU A 18 4.12 11.12 3.04
N LEU A 19 3.65 9.91 3.32
CA LEU A 19 2.89 9.10 2.38
C LEU A 19 1.73 9.82 1.68
N PRO A 20 0.91 10.65 2.37
CA PRO A 20 -0.18 11.39 1.72
C PRO A 20 0.26 12.32 0.59
N LYS A 21 1.50 12.84 0.66
CA LYS A 21 2.05 13.76 -0.34
C LYS A 21 2.37 13.06 -1.67
N TRP A 22 2.54 11.73 -1.63
CA TRP A 22 2.89 10.89 -2.76
C TRP A 22 1.71 10.08 -3.30
N ALA A 23 0.55 10.18 -2.67
CA ALA A 23 -0.67 9.57 -3.20
C ALA A 23 -1.11 10.28 -4.49
N ASP A 24 -1.59 9.52 -5.45
CA ASP A 24 -2.22 10.08 -6.64
C ASP A 24 -3.48 10.89 -6.24
N PRO A 25 -3.58 12.17 -6.62
CA PRO A 25 -4.66 13.03 -6.15
C PRO A 25 -6.05 12.64 -6.67
N GLN A 26 -6.13 11.84 -7.74
CA GLN A 26 -7.40 11.41 -8.33
C GLN A 26 -7.91 10.12 -7.69
N SER A 27 -7.03 9.15 -7.48
CA SER A 27 -7.38 7.83 -6.96
C SER A 27 -7.17 7.68 -5.45
N GLY A 28 -6.28 8.49 -4.83
CA GLY A 28 -5.94 8.41 -3.41
C GLY A 28 -5.00 7.26 -3.04
N VAL A 29 -4.50 6.50 -4.03
CA VAL A 29 -3.56 5.38 -3.85
C VAL A 29 -2.21 5.68 -4.48
N TRP A 30 -1.26 4.74 -4.46
CA TRP A 30 0.14 5.02 -4.81
C TRP A 30 0.59 4.30 -6.07
N TYR A 31 1.49 4.95 -6.80
CA TYR A 31 2.19 4.38 -7.95
C TYR A 31 3.26 3.38 -7.53
N GLN A 32 3.60 2.45 -8.43
CA GLN A 32 4.73 1.51 -8.27
C GLN A 32 6.04 2.23 -8.00
N VAL A 33 6.30 3.33 -8.71
CA VAL A 33 7.43 4.23 -8.46
C VAL A 33 6.85 5.58 -8.00
N LEU A 34 6.91 5.83 -6.70
CA LEU A 34 6.20 6.89 -6.00
C LEU A 34 6.49 8.30 -6.53
N ASP A 35 7.77 8.59 -6.79
CA ASP A 35 8.26 9.91 -7.18
C ASP A 35 8.21 10.17 -8.70
N GLN A 36 7.54 9.27 -9.45
CA GLN A 36 7.43 9.35 -10.90
C GLN A 36 5.96 9.29 -11.38
N PRO A 37 5.03 10.05 -10.75
CA PRO A 37 3.64 10.04 -11.19
C PRO A 37 3.55 10.54 -12.64
N GLY A 38 2.73 9.89 -13.45
CA GLY A 38 2.54 10.25 -14.86
C GLY A 38 3.68 9.89 -15.81
N ARG A 39 4.80 9.30 -15.35
CA ARG A 39 5.81 8.76 -16.24
C ARG A 39 5.26 7.54 -16.97
N GLU A 40 5.50 7.49 -18.28
CA GLU A 40 5.01 6.40 -19.14
C GLU A 40 5.33 5.01 -18.59
N GLY A 41 4.31 4.15 -18.53
CA GLY A 41 4.40 2.79 -18.01
C GLY A 41 4.25 2.68 -16.48
N ASN A 42 4.35 3.77 -15.70
CA ASN A 42 4.09 3.70 -14.26
C ASN A 42 2.60 3.46 -14.01
N TYR A 43 2.30 2.66 -13.00
CA TYR A 43 0.92 2.24 -12.69
C TYR A 43 0.63 2.34 -11.18
N LEU A 44 -0.65 2.48 -10.83
CA LEU A 44 -1.11 2.40 -9.44
C LEU A 44 -0.96 0.96 -8.95
N GLU A 45 -0.29 0.78 -7.80
CA GLU A 45 0.14 -0.54 -7.31
C GLU A 45 -0.62 -0.93 -6.04
N ALA A 46 -1.24 -2.12 -6.08
CA ALA A 46 -2.14 -2.57 -5.03
C ALA A 46 -1.42 -3.01 -3.74
N THR A 47 -0.25 -3.61 -3.86
CA THR A 47 0.44 -4.20 -2.71
C THR A 47 0.89 -3.14 -1.72
N CYS A 48 1.59 -2.10 -2.20
CA CYS A 48 2.02 -0.99 -1.35
C CYS A 48 0.82 -0.22 -0.81
N SER A 49 -0.21 0.02 -1.65
CA SER A 49 -1.42 0.74 -1.24
C SER A 49 -2.17 0.00 -0.12
N ALA A 50 -2.29 -1.33 -0.21
CA ALA A 50 -2.87 -2.16 0.84
C ALA A 50 -2.03 -2.16 2.13
N MET A 51 -0.70 -2.21 2.01
CA MET A 51 0.21 -2.11 3.16
C MET A 51 0.10 -0.76 3.86
N PHE A 52 0.01 0.34 3.11
CA PHE A 52 -0.14 1.68 3.69
C PHE A 52 -1.51 1.84 4.36
N SER A 53 -2.58 1.35 3.73
CA SER A 53 -3.91 1.31 4.34
C SER A 53 -3.90 0.59 5.70
N TYR A 54 -3.34 -0.63 5.74
CA TYR A 54 -3.18 -1.38 6.99
C TYR A 54 -2.36 -0.62 8.03
N THR A 55 -1.27 0.02 7.59
CA THR A 55 -0.36 0.77 8.47
C THR A 55 -1.08 1.93 9.16
N PHE A 56 -1.86 2.72 8.41
CA PHE A 56 -2.64 3.81 8.98
C PHE A 56 -3.68 3.29 9.97
N LEU A 57 -4.53 2.35 9.56
CA LEU A 57 -5.62 1.84 10.39
C LEU A 57 -5.10 1.19 11.67
N LYS A 58 -4.12 0.30 11.56
CA LYS A 58 -3.52 -0.34 12.74
C LYS A 58 -2.75 0.63 13.62
N GLY A 59 -1.98 1.52 13.03
CA GLY A 59 -1.22 2.53 13.76
C GLY A 59 -2.12 3.41 14.65
N ILE A 60 -3.27 3.83 14.13
CA ILE A 60 -4.27 4.59 14.86
C ILE A 60 -4.87 3.74 15.99
N ARG A 61 -5.32 2.52 15.70
CA ARG A 61 -5.91 1.63 16.71
C ARG A 61 -4.94 1.31 17.85
N MET A 62 -3.66 1.17 17.56
CA MET A 62 -2.61 0.89 18.56
C MET A 62 -2.11 2.15 19.29
N GLY A 63 -2.60 3.34 18.94
CA GLY A 63 -2.15 4.60 19.50
C GLY A 63 -0.72 5.02 19.09
N TYR A 64 -0.23 4.47 17.98
CA TYR A 64 1.07 4.87 17.42
C TYR A 64 0.94 6.11 16.53
N LEU A 65 -0.20 6.26 15.86
CA LEU A 65 -0.59 7.40 15.06
C LEU A 65 -1.72 8.17 15.74
N ASP A 66 -1.86 9.45 15.38
CA ASP A 66 -2.91 10.32 15.89
C ASP A 66 -4.29 9.85 15.42
N LYS A 67 -5.28 9.95 16.31
CA LYS A 67 -6.68 9.61 16.01
C LYS A 67 -7.31 10.56 14.98
N ASP A 68 -6.81 11.76 14.86
CA ASP A 68 -7.27 12.74 13.86
C ASP A 68 -7.01 12.28 12.41
N LEU A 69 -6.12 11.31 12.21
CA LEU A 69 -5.89 10.66 10.93
C LEU A 69 -6.97 9.62 10.55
N LEU A 70 -7.90 9.28 11.44
CA LEU A 70 -8.88 8.22 11.19
C LEU A 70 -9.76 8.47 9.95
N PRO A 71 -10.27 9.68 9.68
CA PRO A 71 -11.03 9.94 8.45
C PRO A 71 -10.19 9.68 7.20
N TYR A 72 -8.93 10.12 7.19
CA TYR A 72 -8.00 9.86 6.10
C TYR A 72 -7.72 8.36 5.93
N ALA A 73 -7.43 7.64 7.00
CA ALA A 73 -7.15 6.20 6.97
C ALA A 73 -8.33 5.39 6.41
N LYS A 74 -9.57 5.75 6.78
CA LYS A 74 -10.79 5.13 6.23
C LYS A 74 -10.93 5.41 4.74
N LYS A 75 -10.70 6.67 4.33
CA LYS A 75 -10.72 7.05 2.92
C LYS A 75 -9.67 6.26 2.11
N VAL A 76 -8.45 6.12 2.60
CA VAL A 76 -7.40 5.32 1.93
C VAL A 76 -7.87 3.87 1.73
N TYR A 77 -8.50 3.25 2.71
CA TYR A 77 -9.04 1.90 2.56
C TYR A 77 -10.13 1.84 1.48
N GLU A 78 -11.05 2.79 1.47
CA GLU A 78 -12.12 2.89 0.46
C GLU A 78 -11.55 3.11 -0.95
N ASP A 79 -10.52 3.94 -1.08
CA ASP A 79 -9.80 4.19 -2.34
C ASP A 79 -9.10 2.90 -2.84
N VAL A 80 -8.46 2.14 -1.95
CA VAL A 80 -7.87 0.83 -2.29
C VAL A 80 -8.93 -0.15 -2.79
N VAL A 81 -10.09 -0.23 -2.12
CA VAL A 81 -11.20 -1.07 -2.57
C VAL A 81 -11.70 -0.64 -3.94
N LYS A 82 -11.91 0.67 -4.13
CA LYS A 82 -12.42 1.23 -5.39
C LYS A 82 -11.47 1.00 -6.56
N GLU A 83 -10.16 1.17 -6.35
CA GLU A 83 -9.17 1.13 -7.44
C GLU A 83 -8.75 -0.30 -7.80
N PHE A 84 -8.69 -1.20 -6.83
CA PHE A 84 -8.05 -2.50 -7.03
C PHE A 84 -8.95 -3.72 -6.88
N ILE A 85 -10.16 -3.58 -6.34
CA ILE A 85 -11.06 -4.72 -6.22
C ILE A 85 -11.94 -4.84 -7.46
N SER A 86 -11.88 -6.00 -8.10
CA SER A 86 -12.81 -6.40 -9.17
C SER A 86 -13.70 -7.55 -8.70
N THR A 87 -14.87 -7.65 -9.31
CA THR A 87 -15.79 -8.79 -9.11
C THR A 87 -16.21 -9.31 -10.48
N ASP A 88 -16.04 -10.60 -10.71
CA ASP A 88 -16.42 -11.22 -11.97
C ASP A 88 -17.93 -11.58 -12.00
N GLU A 89 -18.39 -12.10 -13.15
CA GLU A 89 -19.80 -12.51 -13.34
C GLU A 89 -20.25 -13.63 -12.41
N GLN A 90 -19.32 -14.40 -11.84
CA GLN A 90 -19.58 -15.46 -10.87
C GLN A 90 -19.51 -14.96 -9.41
N GLY A 91 -19.31 -13.65 -9.19
CA GLY A 91 -19.18 -13.05 -7.88
C GLY A 91 -17.82 -13.28 -7.19
N ARG A 92 -16.81 -13.75 -7.91
CA ARG A 92 -15.47 -13.93 -7.36
C ARG A 92 -14.74 -12.59 -7.30
N ILE A 93 -14.13 -12.32 -6.16
CA ILE A 93 -13.41 -11.08 -5.88
C ILE A 93 -11.93 -11.26 -6.19
N SER A 94 -11.32 -10.29 -6.88
CA SER A 94 -9.88 -10.23 -7.13
C SER A 94 -9.30 -8.90 -6.68
N LEU A 95 -8.09 -8.95 -6.15
CA LEU A 95 -7.23 -7.79 -5.92
C LEU A 95 -6.31 -7.65 -7.14
N GLU A 96 -6.57 -6.65 -7.96
CA GLU A 96 -5.85 -6.40 -9.20
C GLU A 96 -4.54 -5.62 -8.97
N LYS A 97 -3.71 -5.52 -10.01
CA LYS A 97 -2.53 -4.65 -10.08
C LYS A 97 -1.49 -4.86 -8.97
N CYS A 98 -1.30 -6.10 -8.49
CA CYS A 98 -0.21 -6.40 -7.57
C CYS A 98 1.10 -6.58 -8.32
N CYS A 99 2.17 -5.92 -7.89
CA CYS A 99 3.52 -6.21 -8.35
C CYS A 99 3.96 -7.59 -7.85
N SER A 100 4.41 -8.46 -8.77
CA SER A 100 4.75 -9.83 -8.39
C SER A 100 6.02 -9.92 -7.56
N VAL A 101 6.96 -9.03 -7.78
CA VAL A 101 8.23 -8.97 -7.02
C VAL A 101 8.90 -7.62 -7.22
N GLY A 102 9.70 -7.21 -6.24
CA GLY A 102 10.60 -6.08 -6.34
C GLY A 102 11.86 -6.38 -5.53
N GLY A 103 13.02 -6.03 -6.03
CA GLY A 103 14.25 -6.29 -5.32
C GLY A 103 15.49 -5.73 -6.02
N LEU A 104 16.62 -5.84 -5.35
CA LEU A 104 17.91 -5.37 -5.85
C LEU A 104 18.89 -6.54 -5.96
N GLY A 105 19.83 -6.44 -6.90
CA GLY A 105 20.93 -7.41 -7.04
C GLY A 105 20.45 -8.82 -7.39
N GLY A 106 20.97 -9.81 -6.68
CA GLY A 106 20.75 -11.23 -6.97
C GLY A 106 21.51 -11.71 -8.20
N SER A 107 21.22 -12.93 -8.65
CA SER A 107 21.85 -13.53 -9.84
C SER A 107 21.58 -12.75 -11.13
N SER A 108 20.42 -12.09 -11.22
CA SER A 108 20.01 -11.25 -12.35
C SER A 108 20.55 -9.81 -12.29
N LYS A 109 21.37 -9.46 -11.29
CA LYS A 109 21.99 -8.14 -11.11
C LYS A 109 21.01 -6.97 -11.26
N ARG A 110 19.81 -7.09 -10.64
CA ARG A 110 18.76 -6.08 -10.72
C ARG A 110 19.25 -4.73 -10.20
N MET A 111 19.15 -3.70 -11.04
CA MET A 111 19.71 -2.37 -10.74
C MET A 111 18.77 -1.51 -9.86
N GLY A 112 17.48 -1.84 -9.78
CA GLY A 112 16.49 -1.05 -9.05
C GLY A 112 16.20 0.30 -9.68
N ASP A 113 16.43 0.42 -10.99
CA ASP A 113 16.03 1.58 -11.77
C ASP A 113 14.54 1.52 -12.17
N PHE A 114 14.05 2.62 -12.73
CA PHE A 114 12.66 2.73 -13.16
C PHE A 114 12.27 1.62 -14.15
N ALA A 115 13.10 1.35 -15.15
CA ALA A 115 12.83 0.34 -16.17
C ALA A 115 12.71 -1.06 -15.56
N TYR A 116 13.57 -1.38 -14.59
CA TYR A 116 13.49 -2.64 -13.86
C TYR A 116 12.16 -2.78 -13.11
N TYR A 117 11.75 -1.78 -12.31
CA TYR A 117 10.52 -1.89 -11.52
C TYR A 117 9.27 -2.03 -12.41
N LEU A 118 9.27 -1.45 -13.60
CA LEU A 118 8.18 -1.60 -14.54
C LEU A 118 8.25 -2.90 -15.36
N SER A 119 9.38 -3.57 -15.42
CA SER A 119 9.53 -4.87 -16.09
C SER A 119 9.00 -6.04 -15.27
N GLU A 120 8.76 -5.83 -13.98
CA GLU A 120 8.23 -6.88 -13.11
C GLU A 120 6.76 -7.18 -13.44
N PRO A 121 6.36 -8.47 -13.48
CA PRO A 121 4.99 -8.83 -13.84
C PRO A 121 3.95 -8.28 -12.88
N ILE A 122 2.87 -7.77 -13.41
CA ILE A 122 1.68 -7.39 -12.65
C ILE A 122 0.75 -8.61 -12.58
N ARG A 123 0.25 -8.95 -11.41
CA ARG A 123 -0.59 -10.13 -11.18
C ARG A 123 -1.81 -9.79 -10.34
N PRO A 124 -2.98 -10.36 -10.63
CA PRO A 124 -4.06 -10.36 -9.66
C PRO A 124 -3.77 -11.34 -8.51
N ASN A 125 -4.31 -11.06 -7.36
CA ASN A 125 -4.33 -11.94 -6.20
C ASN A 125 -2.94 -12.42 -5.72
N ASP A 126 -1.89 -11.63 -5.94
CA ASP A 126 -0.59 -11.95 -5.37
C ASP A 126 -0.66 -11.91 -3.84
N SER A 127 -0.14 -12.93 -3.17
CA SER A 127 -0.24 -13.09 -1.71
C SER A 127 0.37 -11.93 -0.93
N LYS A 128 1.37 -11.23 -1.49
CA LYS A 128 2.00 -10.05 -0.88
C LYS A 128 1.06 -8.85 -0.81
N GLY A 129 0.08 -8.75 -1.74
CA GLY A 129 -0.98 -7.74 -1.72
C GLY A 129 -2.22 -8.21 -0.95
N VAL A 130 -2.66 -9.47 -1.18
CA VAL A 130 -3.87 -10.01 -0.55
C VAL A 130 -3.76 -10.07 0.98
N GLY A 131 -2.61 -10.48 1.51
CA GLY A 131 -2.39 -10.52 2.97
C GLY A 131 -2.61 -9.17 3.64
N PRO A 132 -1.88 -8.12 3.26
CA PRO A 132 -2.09 -6.76 3.77
C PRO A 132 -3.50 -6.23 3.54
N PHE A 133 -4.15 -6.53 2.41
CA PHE A 133 -5.53 -6.12 2.16
C PHE A 133 -6.51 -6.75 3.14
N ILE A 134 -6.39 -8.06 3.41
CA ILE A 134 -7.20 -8.74 4.43
C ILE A 134 -6.96 -8.11 5.81
N TRP A 135 -5.72 -7.84 6.16
CA TRP A 135 -5.41 -7.19 7.44
C TRP A 135 -5.98 -5.78 7.53
N ALA A 136 -5.92 -4.99 6.46
CA ALA A 136 -6.55 -3.66 6.41
C ALA A 136 -8.07 -3.76 6.59
N SER A 137 -8.71 -4.74 5.96
CA SER A 137 -10.15 -4.99 6.09
C SER A 137 -10.55 -5.34 7.53
N LEU A 138 -9.77 -6.19 8.19
CA LEU A 138 -9.99 -6.54 9.60
C LEU A 138 -9.80 -5.34 10.54
N GLU A 139 -8.81 -4.47 10.27
CA GLU A 139 -8.62 -3.24 11.06
C GLU A 139 -9.78 -2.25 10.81
N MET A 140 -10.27 -2.13 9.58
CA MET A 140 -11.42 -1.29 9.24
C MET A 140 -12.69 -1.73 9.99
N GLU A 141 -12.92 -3.03 10.11
CA GLU A 141 -14.04 -3.58 10.90
C GLU A 141 -13.93 -3.24 12.38
N ARG A 142 -12.72 -3.27 12.95
CA ARG A 142 -12.45 -2.95 14.36
C ARG A 142 -12.59 -1.47 14.71
N LEU A 143 -12.57 -0.60 13.69
CA LEU A 143 -12.66 0.86 13.84
C LEU A 143 -14.05 1.42 13.47
N LYS A 144 -15.03 0.52 13.29
CA LYS A 144 -16.44 0.90 13.10
C LYS A 144 -17.09 1.44 14.36
#